data_a74d4df5c7ea002eba280384170785d9
#
_entry.id   a74d4df5c7ea002eba280384170785d9
#
_cell.length_a   1.000
_cell.length_b   1.000
_cell.length_c   1.000
_cell.angle_alpha   90.00
_cell.angle_beta   90.00
_cell.angle_gamma   90.00
#
_symmetry.space_group_name_H-M   'P 1'
#
loop_
_entity.id
_entity.type
_entity.pdbx_description
1 polymer ?
#
loop_
_entity_poly.entity_id
_entity_poly.type
_entity_poly.pdbx_seq_one_letter_code
_entity_poly.pdbx_strand_id
1 'polypeptide(L)'
;MKQLKILNNTPVCENFWGNGAIYHCYAEMPDANHRQYSPELAELEADRAGQMRLKFARTFYGFYGYDRAKKAWTWETPECQALYRWLQRMKDRGIAVALNTGWCCPGDVNSTSWNGESPFTVPGDWKASVQKFGGFVSETVHQLIEVRGFTNIKILTLFTEPQHPSGSYTKEQQEAFGGNLWELQMHAWKDCVDAASAALKRDGRRDKVLLMGPNEGSTVTSQMVKWVAEHPTDIDIYSSHNYQFSKDVELQPGIPCGPKGNVPLLSLPGGRIYQKVTLQKNKSYTLKVWVRWHLPDALHVSGNVIIGAFSTEDGTVNTGSEPTNRLTLGSTAMLDPAFAEPGEQEYSVTFNAGEHTESFVGIYHDIKQQAAEVILCKAELTEQGKGEQLLKNADFANDFKNWQVLYAGGSADYYIGWCQCCNTALQYVPKGKMFIFDEYNNVYDRNNSRKDHGANIVSAALAFMNSGCSGSMLWMLFDQQWPNNHTTNNDSFVDGDHRCGVASVLTKTKVPHLSYYAFGLLSRYTGGWGRKVYKGTYSPNLQATLNKLPDGNFTVVVVNNKARADSFTLEFEKPLQKTLHRHRFDPAVLVPDDTATLPGIDAEIKVESQLQDDIAPYSVTVYTTIED
;
A
#
# COMPACT_ATOMS: atom_id res chain seq x y z
N MET A 1 13.06 -26.87 -2.44
CA MET A 1 13.79 -25.62 -2.18
C MET A 1 13.37 -24.60 -3.20
N LYS A 2 12.90 -23.44 -2.79
CA LYS A 2 12.46 -22.34 -3.67
C LYS A 2 13.67 -21.62 -4.24
N GLN A 3 13.59 -21.21 -5.50
CA GLN A 3 14.62 -20.41 -6.15
C GLN A 3 14.16 -18.96 -6.23
N LEU A 4 14.94 -18.06 -5.66
CA LEU A 4 14.78 -16.61 -5.73
C LEU A 4 16.05 -16.01 -6.33
N LYS A 5 15.94 -14.89 -7.01
CA LYS A 5 17.09 -14.17 -7.55
C LYS A 5 16.98 -12.68 -7.25
N ILE A 6 18.07 -12.08 -6.84
CA ILE A 6 18.19 -10.62 -6.74
C ILE A 6 18.84 -10.09 -8.02
N LEU A 7 18.14 -9.19 -8.71
CA LEU A 7 18.59 -8.55 -9.94
C LEU A 7 19.45 -7.32 -9.58
N ASN A 8 20.65 -7.57 -9.03
CA ASN A 8 21.48 -6.52 -8.43
C ASN A 8 22.47 -5.85 -9.43
N ASN A 9 22.19 -5.91 -10.73
CA ASN A 9 22.89 -5.16 -11.76
C ASN A 9 22.38 -3.72 -11.85
N THR A 10 21.06 -3.56 -11.90
CA THR A 10 20.39 -2.28 -12.10
C THR A 10 19.36 -2.06 -10.99
N PRO A 11 19.45 -0.98 -10.24
CA PRO A 11 18.44 -0.67 -9.23
C PRO A 11 17.11 -0.30 -9.87
N VAL A 12 16.02 -0.68 -9.22
CA VAL A 12 14.66 -0.26 -9.59
C VAL A 12 14.29 1.08 -8.97
N CYS A 13 14.97 1.45 -7.87
CA CYS A 13 14.89 2.76 -7.26
C CYS A 13 16.30 3.24 -6.91
N GLU A 14 16.67 4.44 -7.38
CA GLU A 14 17.99 5.04 -7.12
C GLU A 14 18.03 5.87 -5.84
N ASN A 15 16.87 6.31 -5.35
CA ASN A 15 16.76 7.19 -4.18
C ASN A 15 15.60 6.76 -3.30
N PHE A 16 15.77 5.63 -2.64
CA PHE A 16 14.82 5.14 -1.66
C PHE A 16 15.05 5.81 -0.30
N TRP A 17 13.99 6.29 0.32
CA TRP A 17 14.06 7.01 1.58
C TRP A 17 13.82 6.12 2.80
N GLY A 18 13.12 5.04 2.61
CA GLY A 18 12.82 4.08 3.66
C GLY A 18 11.34 3.76 3.79
N ASN A 19 11.06 2.89 4.73
CA ASN A 19 9.70 2.56 5.16
C ASN A 19 9.41 3.37 6.42
N GLY A 20 8.57 4.39 6.27
CA GLY A 20 8.10 5.25 7.33
C GLY A 20 6.76 4.81 7.89
N ALA A 21 6.22 5.60 8.79
CA ALA A 21 4.89 5.35 9.35
C ALA A 21 4.17 6.66 9.69
N ILE A 22 2.86 6.60 9.74
CA ILE A 22 2.06 7.66 10.31
C ILE A 22 2.17 7.53 11.82
N TYR A 23 2.65 8.61 12.41
CA TYR A 23 2.85 8.76 13.83
C TYR A 23 2.38 10.13 14.24
N HIS A 24 1.19 10.20 14.76
CA HIS A 24 0.58 11.47 15.13
C HIS A 24 1.16 12.07 16.40
N CYS A 25 1.16 13.38 16.47
CA CYS A 25 1.56 14.11 17.68
C CYS A 25 0.48 14.11 18.79
N TYR A 26 -0.57 13.31 18.65
CA TYR A 26 -1.74 13.35 19.53
C TYR A 26 -1.46 12.89 20.96
N ALA A 27 -0.48 12.01 21.18
CA ALA A 27 -0.05 11.66 22.52
C ALA A 27 0.50 12.84 23.32
N GLU A 28 0.87 13.91 22.63
CA GLU A 28 1.35 15.17 23.22
C GLU A 28 0.22 16.21 23.44
N MET A 29 -0.96 15.98 22.85
CA MET A 29 -2.04 16.96 22.87
C MET A 29 -2.74 17.02 24.23
N PRO A 30 -2.93 18.20 24.82
CA PRO A 30 -3.58 18.36 26.11
C PRO A 30 -5.11 18.30 26.02
N ASP A 31 -5.67 17.89 24.93
CA ASP A 31 -7.11 17.89 24.70
C ASP A 31 -7.81 16.88 25.59
N ALA A 32 -8.93 17.29 26.17
CA ALA A 32 -9.83 16.43 26.95
C ALA A 32 -10.36 15.21 26.16
N ASN A 33 -10.26 15.26 24.84
CA ASN A 33 -10.64 14.17 23.95
C ASN A 33 -9.52 13.13 23.77
N HIS A 34 -8.26 13.45 24.14
CA HIS A 34 -7.14 12.52 24.14
C HIS A 34 -6.91 12.01 25.57
N ARG A 35 -7.77 11.10 26.01
CA ARG A 35 -7.89 10.65 27.41
C ARG A 35 -6.63 10.04 28.02
N GLN A 36 -5.57 9.87 27.25
CA GLN A 36 -4.38 9.14 27.69
C GLN A 36 -3.07 9.90 27.48
N TYR A 37 -3.14 11.21 27.28
CA TYR A 37 -1.91 11.98 27.23
C TYR A 37 -1.10 11.83 28.52
N SER A 38 0.17 11.45 28.36
CA SER A 38 1.18 11.59 29.38
C SER A 38 2.55 11.80 28.75
N PRO A 39 3.45 12.55 29.37
CA PRO A 39 4.82 12.69 28.90
C PRO A 39 5.54 11.33 28.80
N GLU A 40 5.25 10.41 29.71
CA GLU A 40 5.82 9.08 29.76
C GLU A 40 5.36 8.24 28.55
N LEU A 41 4.09 8.36 28.16
CA LEU A 41 3.56 7.67 27.00
C LEU A 41 4.16 8.21 25.70
N ALA A 42 4.25 9.53 25.57
CA ALA A 42 4.87 10.18 24.43
C ALA A 42 6.34 9.82 24.27
N GLU A 43 7.07 9.70 25.38
CA GLU A 43 8.47 9.24 25.36
C GLU A 43 8.59 7.77 24.96
N LEU A 44 7.73 6.91 25.51
CA LEU A 44 7.69 5.49 25.14
C LEU A 44 7.43 5.29 23.65
N GLU A 45 6.49 6.03 23.07
CA GLU A 45 6.24 6.00 21.62
C GLU A 45 7.48 6.42 20.83
N ALA A 46 8.10 7.51 21.23
CA ALA A 46 9.29 8.03 20.57
C ALA A 46 10.48 7.06 20.68
N ASP A 47 10.66 6.41 21.83
CA ASP A 47 11.69 5.40 22.03
C ASP A 47 11.47 4.18 21.11
N ARG A 48 10.24 3.70 20.98
CA ARG A 48 9.90 2.61 20.07
C ARG A 48 10.14 2.96 18.61
N ALA A 49 9.78 4.17 18.20
CA ALA A 49 10.11 4.68 16.86
C ALA A 49 11.64 4.76 16.65
N GLY A 50 12.37 5.16 17.68
CA GLY A 50 13.85 5.17 17.72
C GLY A 50 14.46 3.78 17.62
N GLN A 51 13.94 2.80 18.35
CA GLN A 51 14.40 1.40 18.27
C GLN A 51 14.25 0.81 16.85
N MET A 52 13.17 1.17 16.15
CA MET A 52 12.98 0.81 14.74
C MET A 52 13.93 1.56 13.79
N ARG A 53 14.70 2.54 14.29
CA ARG A 53 15.44 3.50 13.45
C ARG A 53 14.57 4.08 12.34
N LEU A 54 13.30 4.39 12.66
CA LEU A 54 12.35 4.99 11.72
C LEU A 54 12.98 6.22 11.08
N LYS A 55 12.92 6.37 9.75
CA LYS A 55 13.61 7.46 9.05
C LYS A 55 12.71 8.62 8.71
N PHE A 56 11.42 8.37 8.58
CA PHE A 56 10.45 9.45 8.45
C PHE A 56 9.09 9.06 9.03
N ALA A 57 8.40 10.06 9.56
CA ALA A 57 7.08 9.95 10.15
C ALA A 57 6.16 11.02 9.55
N ARG A 58 4.88 10.72 9.42
CA ARG A 58 3.87 11.69 9.01
C ARG A 58 2.93 11.99 10.17
N THR A 59 2.61 13.28 10.35
CA THR A 59 1.60 13.73 11.30
C THR A 59 0.68 14.77 10.70
N PHE A 60 -0.53 14.87 11.22
CA PHE A 60 -1.47 15.91 10.85
C PHE A 60 -1.17 17.21 11.61
N TYR A 61 -1.45 18.34 10.93
CA TYR A 61 -1.25 19.68 11.44
C TYR A 61 -2.42 20.58 11.04
N GLY A 62 -3.16 21.07 12.00
CA GLY A 62 -4.37 21.87 11.78
C GLY A 62 -4.15 23.39 11.81
N PHE A 63 -2.97 23.89 11.46
CA PHE A 63 -2.58 25.30 11.62
C PHE A 63 -2.75 25.79 13.06
N TYR A 64 -2.31 25.01 14.01
CA TYR A 64 -2.47 25.21 15.46
C TYR A 64 -1.94 26.56 15.97
N GLY A 65 -1.00 27.18 15.26
CA GLY A 65 -0.46 28.49 15.61
C GLY A 65 -1.40 29.66 15.33
N TYR A 66 -2.52 29.44 14.62
CA TYR A 66 -3.47 30.50 14.33
C TYR A 66 -4.66 30.49 15.29
N ASP A 67 -4.76 31.52 16.12
CA ASP A 67 -5.89 31.74 17.00
C ASP A 67 -7.07 32.26 16.18
N ARG A 68 -8.07 31.43 16.00
CA ARG A 68 -9.26 31.76 15.19
C ARG A 68 -10.13 32.85 15.83
N ALA A 69 -10.21 32.87 17.14
CA ALA A 69 -10.99 33.88 17.87
C ALA A 69 -10.37 35.26 17.75
N LYS A 70 -9.05 35.33 17.85
CA LYS A 70 -8.29 36.59 17.70
C LYS A 70 -7.98 36.94 16.24
N LYS A 71 -8.21 36.00 15.32
CA LYS A 71 -7.82 36.10 13.89
C LYS A 71 -6.34 36.45 13.70
N ALA A 72 -5.47 35.88 14.52
CA ALA A 72 -4.05 36.19 14.57
C ALA A 72 -3.18 34.97 14.86
N TRP A 73 -1.94 35.01 14.40
CA TRP A 73 -0.92 34.03 14.75
C TRP A 73 -0.44 34.27 16.18
N THR A 74 -0.45 33.25 17.03
CA THR A 74 0.03 33.32 18.42
C THR A 74 1.20 32.38 18.67
N TRP A 75 1.26 31.24 17.98
CA TRP A 75 2.30 30.20 18.04
C TRP A 75 2.61 29.65 19.45
N GLU A 76 1.80 30.01 20.44
CA GLU A 76 1.96 29.62 21.85
C GLU A 76 0.74 28.83 22.37
N THR A 77 -0.07 28.32 21.45
CA THR A 77 -1.23 27.49 21.84
C THR A 77 -0.75 26.17 22.45
N PRO A 78 -1.56 25.51 23.28
CA PRO A 78 -1.24 24.21 23.85
C PRO A 78 -0.94 23.16 22.78
N GLU A 79 -1.66 23.20 21.66
CA GLU A 79 -1.47 22.32 20.50
C GLU A 79 -0.12 22.57 19.82
N CYS A 80 0.29 23.83 19.69
CA CYS A 80 1.63 24.18 19.22
C CYS A 80 2.71 23.63 20.14
N GLN A 81 2.57 23.79 21.44
CA GLN A 81 3.53 23.28 22.42
C GLN A 81 3.63 21.75 22.34
N ALA A 82 2.50 21.06 22.15
CA ALA A 82 2.48 19.63 21.92
C ALA A 82 3.23 19.23 20.63
N LEU A 83 2.93 19.91 19.53
CA LEU A 83 3.63 19.69 18.26
C LEU A 83 5.15 19.93 18.38
N TYR A 84 5.58 20.97 19.10
CA TYR A 84 7.00 21.27 19.29
C TYR A 84 7.71 20.18 20.08
N ARG A 85 7.12 19.66 21.15
CA ARG A 85 7.69 18.52 21.90
C ARG A 85 7.82 17.31 21.02
N TRP A 86 6.79 16.98 20.27
CA TRP A 86 6.82 15.86 19.33
C TRP A 86 7.89 16.05 18.24
N LEU A 87 7.95 17.20 17.58
CA LEU A 87 8.96 17.53 16.57
C LEU A 87 10.38 17.43 17.12
N GLN A 88 10.58 17.87 18.37
CA GLN A 88 11.88 17.75 19.04
C GLN A 88 12.27 16.29 19.27
N ARG A 89 11.35 15.46 19.78
CA ARG A 89 11.60 14.02 19.94
C ARG A 89 11.95 13.32 18.61
N MET A 90 11.28 13.70 17.53
CA MET A 90 11.61 13.18 16.19
C MET A 90 13.01 13.66 15.75
N LYS A 91 13.31 14.93 15.97
CA LYS A 91 14.62 15.50 15.63
C LYS A 91 15.76 14.82 16.38
N ASP A 92 15.60 14.61 17.68
CA ASP A 92 16.62 14.00 18.54
C ASP A 92 16.91 12.54 18.14
N ARG A 93 15.95 11.86 17.51
CA ARG A 93 16.06 10.50 17.01
C ARG A 93 16.40 10.41 15.52
N GLY A 94 16.66 11.54 14.88
CA GLY A 94 17.01 11.60 13.45
C GLY A 94 15.86 11.19 12.51
N ILE A 95 14.62 11.38 12.95
CA ILE A 95 13.41 11.07 12.18
C ILE A 95 12.97 12.32 11.42
N ALA A 96 12.93 12.22 10.09
CA ALA A 96 12.36 13.26 9.25
C ALA A 96 10.82 13.27 9.36
N VAL A 97 10.24 14.43 9.16
CA VAL A 97 8.79 14.63 9.31
C VAL A 97 8.15 15.05 7.99
N ALA A 98 7.08 14.35 7.64
CA ALA A 98 6.09 14.79 6.68
C ALA A 98 4.94 15.45 7.46
N LEU A 99 4.79 16.76 7.28
CA LEU A 99 3.74 17.52 7.94
C LEU A 99 2.55 17.66 6.99
N ASN A 100 1.41 17.11 7.39
CA ASN A 100 0.18 17.20 6.63
C ASN A 100 -0.70 18.32 7.19
N THR A 101 -1.17 19.22 6.33
CA THR A 101 -1.98 20.37 6.78
C THR A 101 -3.41 20.02 7.21
N GLY A 102 -3.72 18.73 7.37
CA GLY A 102 -4.97 18.24 7.95
C GLY A 102 -5.92 17.61 6.92
N TRP A 103 -7.08 17.22 7.40
CA TRP A 103 -8.16 16.57 6.64
C TRP A 103 -8.95 17.54 5.75
N CYS A 104 -8.44 18.72 5.48
CA CYS A 104 -9.15 19.70 4.70
C CYS A 104 -9.26 19.26 3.25
N CYS A 105 -10.47 19.22 2.73
CA CYS A 105 -10.65 19.25 1.29
C CYS A 105 -10.31 20.64 0.74
N PRO A 106 -9.88 20.73 -0.51
CA PRO A 106 -9.63 22.03 -1.14
C PRO A 106 -10.83 22.99 -1.04
N GLY A 107 -12.05 22.48 -1.16
CA GLY A 107 -13.27 23.27 -0.96
C GLY A 107 -13.44 23.87 0.43
N ASP A 108 -12.79 23.30 1.43
CA ASP A 108 -12.82 23.80 2.81
C ASP A 108 -12.01 25.08 3.00
N VAL A 109 -11.22 25.47 2.03
CA VAL A 109 -10.62 26.82 1.99
C VAL A 109 -11.70 27.90 2.05
N ASN A 110 -12.92 27.57 1.59
CA ASN A 110 -14.08 28.45 1.65
C ASN A 110 -15.16 28.04 2.65
N SER A 111 -14.96 27.04 3.46
CA SER A 111 -16.04 26.50 4.27
C SER A 111 -15.74 26.32 5.75
N THR A 112 -16.81 26.06 6.47
CA THR A 112 -16.87 25.85 7.91
C THR A 112 -16.67 24.37 8.26
N SER A 113 -15.61 23.73 7.84
CA SER A 113 -15.39 22.38 8.32
C SER A 113 -14.53 22.36 9.61
N TRP A 114 -14.80 21.40 10.43
CA TRP A 114 -13.99 20.94 11.56
C TRP A 114 -14.01 21.76 12.86
N ASN A 115 -14.30 22.97 12.97
CA ASN A 115 -14.38 23.74 14.21
C ASN A 115 -14.76 25.20 13.94
N GLY A 116 -15.53 25.44 12.93
CA GLY A 116 -15.98 26.78 12.58
C GLY A 116 -15.45 27.28 11.23
N GLU A 117 -15.56 28.57 11.00
CA GLU A 117 -15.18 29.21 9.73
C GLU A 117 -13.71 28.99 9.41
N SER A 118 -13.41 28.60 8.18
CA SER A 118 -12.03 28.44 7.70
C SER A 118 -11.26 29.76 7.83
N PRO A 119 -10.04 29.74 8.39
CA PRO A 119 -9.26 30.98 8.54
C PRO A 119 -8.85 31.58 7.20
N PHE A 120 -8.97 30.85 6.12
CA PHE A 120 -8.57 31.26 4.77
C PHE A 120 -9.69 31.97 4.01
N THR A 121 -10.94 31.74 4.36
CA THR A 121 -12.08 32.22 3.59
C THR A 121 -12.07 33.73 3.41
N VAL A 122 -12.18 34.15 2.15
CA VAL A 122 -12.55 35.51 1.75
C VAL A 122 -13.90 35.37 1.03
N PRO A 123 -14.99 35.82 1.64
CA PRO A 123 -16.34 35.59 1.10
C PRO A 123 -16.47 36.06 -0.35
N GLY A 124 -16.89 35.18 -1.25
CA GLY A 124 -17.09 35.48 -2.64
C GLY A 124 -15.80 35.60 -3.48
N ASP A 125 -14.61 35.40 -2.89
CA ASP A 125 -13.35 35.49 -3.61
C ASP A 125 -12.48 34.23 -3.38
N TRP A 126 -12.67 33.23 -4.25
CA TRP A 126 -11.87 32.00 -4.24
C TRP A 126 -10.38 32.25 -4.38
N LYS A 127 -9.99 33.14 -5.29
CA LYS A 127 -8.58 33.45 -5.55
C LYS A 127 -7.90 34.05 -4.33
N ALA A 128 -8.55 34.99 -3.66
CA ALA A 128 -8.02 35.57 -2.42
C ALA A 128 -7.93 34.55 -1.30
N SER A 129 -8.92 33.66 -1.18
CA SER A 129 -8.92 32.56 -0.20
C SER A 129 -7.74 31.62 -0.40
N VAL A 130 -7.50 31.20 -1.63
CA VAL A 130 -6.38 30.32 -2.00
C VAL A 130 -5.03 31.02 -1.76
N GLN A 131 -4.89 32.29 -2.09
CA GLN A 131 -3.68 33.06 -1.82
C GLN A 131 -3.41 33.17 -0.31
N LYS A 132 -4.46 33.39 0.48
CA LYS A 132 -4.36 33.42 1.94
C LYS A 132 -3.93 32.06 2.51
N PHE A 133 -4.47 30.95 1.99
CA PHE A 133 -4.01 29.60 2.32
C PHE A 133 -2.51 29.42 2.04
N GLY A 134 -2.04 29.83 0.85
CA GLY A 134 -0.62 29.79 0.51
C GLY A 134 0.25 30.59 1.51
N GLY A 135 -0.23 31.75 1.95
CA GLY A 135 0.43 32.55 2.99
C GLY A 135 0.52 31.80 4.34
N PHE A 136 -0.51 31.07 4.73
CA PHE A 136 -0.50 30.26 5.95
C PHE A 136 0.51 29.09 5.86
N VAL A 137 0.63 28.47 4.69
CA VAL A 137 1.65 27.42 4.47
C VAL A 137 3.05 28.03 4.60
N SER A 138 3.32 29.17 3.99
CA SER A 138 4.62 29.83 4.07
C SER A 138 4.96 30.27 5.50
N GLU A 139 3.98 30.81 6.24
CA GLU A 139 4.16 31.19 7.66
C GLU A 139 4.45 29.97 8.53
N THR A 140 3.80 28.83 8.27
CA THR A 140 4.09 27.58 8.97
C THR A 140 5.56 27.15 8.78
N VAL A 141 6.07 27.20 7.57
CA VAL A 141 7.47 26.90 7.28
C VAL A 141 8.41 27.88 7.96
N HIS A 142 8.06 29.18 7.96
CA HIS A 142 8.81 30.20 8.67
C HIS A 142 8.95 29.88 10.15
N GLN A 143 7.83 29.70 10.81
CA GLN A 143 7.83 29.51 12.27
C GLN A 143 8.46 28.19 12.69
N LEU A 144 8.09 27.10 12.06
CA LEU A 144 8.56 25.77 12.47
C LEU A 144 10.02 25.52 12.08
N ILE A 145 10.45 25.91 10.89
CA ILE A 145 11.79 25.61 10.40
C ILE A 145 12.79 26.73 10.69
N GLU A 146 12.46 27.99 10.35
CA GLU A 146 13.41 29.11 10.45
C GLU A 146 13.51 29.65 11.87
N VAL A 147 12.38 29.86 12.54
CA VAL A 147 12.35 30.45 13.87
C VAL A 147 12.66 29.41 14.95
N ARG A 148 12.01 28.23 14.89
CA ARG A 148 12.15 27.18 15.92
C ARG A 148 13.17 26.09 15.59
N GLY A 149 13.70 26.08 14.37
CA GLY A 149 14.80 25.20 13.98
C GLY A 149 14.42 23.72 13.81
N PHE A 150 13.14 23.40 13.56
CA PHE A 150 12.72 22.03 13.26
C PHE A 150 13.09 21.62 11.83
N THR A 151 14.38 21.56 11.56
CA THR A 151 14.94 21.21 10.22
C THR A 151 14.70 19.77 9.81
N ASN A 152 14.16 18.96 10.70
CA ASN A 152 13.68 17.61 10.40
C ASN A 152 12.34 17.56 9.67
N ILE A 153 11.60 18.67 9.57
CA ILE A 153 10.46 18.79 8.65
C ILE A 153 11.01 18.84 7.23
N LYS A 154 10.71 17.82 6.42
CA LYS A 154 11.23 17.68 5.07
C LYS A 154 10.14 17.71 4.00
N ILE A 155 8.92 17.32 4.36
CA ILE A 155 7.80 17.18 3.43
C ILE A 155 6.60 17.94 3.96
N LEU A 156 5.89 18.61 3.08
CA LEU A 156 4.55 19.11 3.32
C LEU A 156 3.57 18.39 2.40
N THR A 157 2.51 17.86 3.01
CA THR A 157 1.33 17.34 2.31
C THR A 157 0.17 18.28 2.59
N LEU A 158 -0.42 18.87 1.56
CA LEU A 158 -1.36 19.96 1.77
C LEU A 158 -2.79 19.51 2.07
N PHE A 159 -3.17 18.33 1.68
CA PHE A 159 -4.49 17.75 1.92
C PHE A 159 -4.37 16.24 2.09
N THR A 160 -5.39 15.62 2.70
CA THR A 160 -5.53 14.17 2.76
C THR A 160 -6.75 13.77 1.99
N GLU A 161 -6.59 12.85 1.04
CA GLU A 161 -7.69 12.28 0.24
C GLU A 161 -8.63 13.35 -0.35
N PRO A 162 -8.08 14.32 -1.09
CA PRO A 162 -8.86 15.47 -1.54
C PRO A 162 -9.97 15.11 -2.55
N GLN A 163 -10.04 13.87 -3.03
CA GLN A 163 -11.11 13.39 -3.90
C GLN A 163 -12.45 13.17 -3.16
N HIS A 164 -12.42 13.06 -1.84
CA HIS A 164 -13.67 12.92 -1.09
C HIS A 164 -14.51 14.20 -1.20
N PRO A 165 -15.78 14.09 -1.62
CA PRO A 165 -16.65 15.23 -1.82
C PRO A 165 -17.06 15.82 -0.46
N SER A 166 -16.16 16.55 0.15
CA SER A 166 -16.47 17.40 1.28
C SER A 166 -16.02 18.79 0.90
N GLY A 167 -16.85 19.73 0.98
CA GLY A 167 -16.49 21.11 0.70
C GLY A 167 -17.66 21.91 0.17
N SER A 168 -17.74 23.13 0.61
CA SER A 168 -18.81 24.05 0.22
C SER A 168 -18.34 24.80 -1.01
N TYR A 169 -18.61 24.26 -2.16
CA TYR A 169 -18.47 25.02 -3.40
C TYR A 169 -19.75 25.80 -3.70
N THR A 170 -19.60 27.01 -4.18
CA THR A 170 -20.75 27.81 -4.62
C THR A 170 -21.41 27.17 -5.83
N LYS A 171 -22.67 27.54 -6.08
CA LYS A 171 -23.39 27.05 -7.26
C LYS A 171 -22.69 27.43 -8.56
N GLU A 172 -22.17 28.63 -8.63
CA GLU A 172 -21.41 29.15 -9.79
C GLU A 172 -20.12 28.33 -10.03
N GLN A 173 -19.43 27.95 -8.96
CA GLN A 173 -18.25 27.08 -9.07
C GLN A 173 -18.63 25.69 -9.60
N GLN A 174 -19.72 25.11 -9.12
CA GLN A 174 -20.21 23.81 -9.59
C GLN A 174 -20.66 23.87 -11.05
N GLU A 175 -21.37 24.93 -11.42
CA GLU A 175 -21.85 25.15 -12.80
C GLU A 175 -20.67 25.35 -13.79
N ALA A 176 -19.59 26.00 -13.36
CA ALA A 176 -18.39 26.19 -14.19
C ALA A 176 -17.73 24.85 -14.62
N PHE A 177 -17.96 23.77 -13.85
CA PHE A 177 -17.49 22.43 -14.16
C PHE A 177 -18.63 21.48 -14.59
N GLY A 178 -19.75 22.03 -15.04
CA GLY A 178 -20.90 21.21 -15.48
C GLY A 178 -21.46 20.27 -14.42
N GLY A 179 -21.29 20.60 -13.13
CA GLY A 179 -21.69 19.76 -12.00
C GLY A 179 -20.70 18.62 -11.66
N ASN A 180 -19.58 18.50 -12.35
CA ASN A 180 -18.56 17.52 -12.05
C ASN A 180 -17.75 17.94 -10.81
N LEU A 181 -18.17 17.48 -9.64
CA LEU A 181 -17.55 17.82 -8.35
C LEU A 181 -16.13 17.27 -8.23
N TRP A 182 -15.83 16.13 -8.84
CA TRP A 182 -14.47 15.58 -8.80
C TRP A 182 -13.48 16.48 -9.54
N GLU A 183 -13.84 16.91 -10.74
CA GLU A 183 -13.02 17.82 -11.54
C GLU A 183 -12.82 19.18 -10.84
N LEU A 184 -13.89 19.72 -10.28
CA LEU A 184 -13.84 20.95 -9.49
C LEU A 184 -12.87 20.80 -8.29
N GLN A 185 -12.92 19.68 -7.57
CA GLN A 185 -12.01 19.42 -6.44
C GLN A 185 -10.56 19.30 -6.88
N MET A 186 -10.30 18.66 -8.01
CA MET A 186 -8.94 18.54 -8.53
C MET A 186 -8.35 19.88 -8.91
N HIS A 187 -9.12 20.74 -9.56
CA HIS A 187 -8.70 22.11 -9.87
C HIS A 187 -8.50 22.95 -8.60
N ALA A 188 -9.40 22.83 -7.62
CA ALA A 188 -9.26 23.51 -6.33
C ALA A 188 -8.01 23.04 -5.57
N TRP A 189 -7.72 21.74 -5.61
CA TRP A 189 -6.48 21.20 -5.05
C TRP A 189 -5.25 21.78 -5.72
N LYS A 190 -5.24 21.82 -7.04
CA LYS A 190 -4.14 22.40 -7.82
C LYS A 190 -3.93 23.88 -7.50
N ASP A 191 -4.99 24.67 -7.45
CA ASP A 191 -4.93 26.09 -7.09
C ASP A 191 -4.29 26.31 -5.72
N CYS A 192 -4.65 25.49 -4.74
CA CYS A 192 -4.08 25.55 -3.39
C CYS A 192 -2.58 25.17 -3.36
N VAL A 193 -2.18 24.13 -4.11
CA VAL A 193 -0.78 23.71 -4.22
C VAL A 193 0.06 24.77 -4.90
N ASP A 194 -0.43 25.31 -6.01
CA ASP A 194 0.26 26.36 -6.76
C ASP A 194 0.41 27.65 -5.94
N ALA A 195 -0.63 28.04 -5.18
CA ALA A 195 -0.58 29.19 -4.28
C ALA A 195 0.41 28.98 -3.11
N ALA A 196 0.43 27.78 -2.53
CA ALA A 196 1.40 27.43 -1.49
C ALA A 196 2.83 27.48 -2.02
N SER A 197 3.07 26.88 -3.19
CA SER A 197 4.38 26.94 -3.84
C SER A 197 4.79 28.36 -4.18
N ALA A 198 3.89 29.17 -4.73
CA ALA A 198 4.15 30.58 -5.05
C ALA A 198 4.49 31.40 -3.80
N ALA A 199 3.78 31.19 -2.70
CA ALA A 199 4.07 31.86 -1.44
C ALA A 199 5.43 31.46 -0.87
N LEU A 200 5.74 30.15 -0.88
CA LEU A 200 7.05 29.65 -0.45
C LEU A 200 8.19 30.21 -1.31
N LYS A 201 8.03 30.30 -2.64
CA LYS A 201 9.02 30.91 -3.56
C LYS A 201 9.21 32.39 -3.28
N ARG A 202 8.12 33.14 -3.18
CA ARG A 202 8.15 34.59 -2.89
C ARG A 202 8.91 34.88 -1.61
N ASP A 203 8.75 34.03 -0.59
CA ASP A 203 9.32 34.22 0.73
C ASP A 203 10.68 33.50 0.91
N GLY A 204 11.25 32.92 -0.16
CA GLY A 204 12.55 32.26 -0.15
C GLY A 204 12.60 30.94 0.66
N ARG A 205 11.48 30.21 0.73
CA ARG A 205 11.33 29.02 1.59
C ARG A 205 11.05 27.73 0.80
N ARG A 206 10.90 27.81 -0.52
CA ARG A 206 10.49 26.65 -1.35
C ARG A 206 11.51 25.50 -1.32
N ASP A 207 12.78 25.80 -1.14
CA ASP A 207 13.88 24.84 -1.06
C ASP A 207 14.02 24.15 0.32
N LYS A 208 13.30 24.61 1.32
CA LYS A 208 13.35 24.07 2.69
C LYS A 208 12.50 22.81 2.85
N VAL A 209 11.49 22.64 2.00
CA VAL A 209 10.52 21.55 2.07
C VAL A 209 10.17 21.04 0.69
N LEU A 210 9.89 19.74 0.62
CA LEU A 210 9.34 19.10 -0.57
C LEU A 210 7.81 19.10 -0.47
N LEU A 211 7.12 19.43 -1.56
CA LEU A 211 5.67 19.33 -1.65
C LEU A 211 5.28 17.95 -2.14
N MET A 212 4.39 17.28 -1.42
CA MET A 212 3.91 15.93 -1.72
C MET A 212 2.40 15.95 -2.01
N GLY A 213 1.99 15.22 -3.03
CA GLY A 213 0.60 15.02 -3.41
C GLY A 213 0.45 14.13 -4.65
N PRO A 214 -0.77 13.87 -5.09
CA PRO A 214 -2.05 14.39 -4.61
C PRO A 214 -2.57 13.78 -3.30
N ASN A 215 -1.90 12.79 -2.72
CA ASN A 215 -2.35 12.11 -1.51
C ASN A 215 -3.72 11.42 -1.74
N GLU A 216 -3.81 10.73 -2.87
CA GLU A 216 -5.02 10.09 -3.36
C GLU A 216 -5.45 8.95 -2.44
N GLY A 217 -6.68 8.99 -1.92
CA GLY A 217 -7.21 7.92 -1.07
C GLY A 217 -7.81 6.76 -1.85
N SER A 218 -7.56 5.57 -1.37
CA SER A 218 -8.28 4.30 -1.65
C SER A 218 -8.70 4.01 -3.10
N THR A 219 -8.06 4.60 -4.09
CA THR A 219 -8.37 4.31 -5.49
C THR A 219 -7.28 3.48 -6.14
N VAL A 220 -7.68 2.36 -6.68
CA VAL A 220 -6.78 1.42 -7.36
C VAL A 220 -6.39 1.91 -8.74
N THR A 221 -7.13 2.89 -9.25
CA THR A 221 -6.97 3.40 -10.62
C THR A 221 -5.97 4.54 -10.72
N SER A 222 -5.50 5.06 -9.59
CA SER A 222 -4.58 6.21 -9.53
C SER A 222 -5.05 7.40 -10.39
N GLN A 223 -6.36 7.68 -10.35
CA GLN A 223 -6.97 8.72 -11.19
C GLN A 223 -6.42 10.11 -10.89
N MET A 224 -6.18 10.42 -9.60
CA MET A 224 -5.61 11.71 -9.23
C MET A 224 -4.15 11.81 -9.64
N VAL A 225 -3.36 10.75 -9.45
CA VAL A 225 -1.95 10.72 -9.91
C VAL A 225 -1.88 10.96 -11.42
N LYS A 226 -2.77 10.30 -12.19
CA LYS A 226 -2.91 10.51 -13.62
C LYS A 226 -3.28 11.96 -13.95
N TRP A 227 -4.32 12.47 -13.31
CA TRP A 227 -4.81 13.84 -13.54
C TRP A 227 -3.73 14.88 -13.26
N VAL A 228 -2.97 14.74 -12.17
CA VAL A 228 -1.88 15.64 -11.81
C VAL A 228 -0.73 15.56 -12.83
N ALA A 229 -0.47 14.39 -13.41
CA ALA A 229 0.51 14.27 -14.49
C ALA A 229 0.06 15.01 -15.77
N GLU A 230 -1.25 15.02 -16.06
CA GLU A 230 -1.85 15.74 -17.18
C GLU A 230 -2.02 17.25 -16.91
N HIS A 231 -2.08 17.66 -15.63
CA HIS A 231 -2.24 19.06 -15.19
C HIS A 231 -1.08 19.45 -14.25
N PRO A 232 0.12 19.63 -14.77
CA PRO A 232 1.31 19.82 -13.95
C PRO A 232 1.18 20.92 -12.90
N THR A 233 1.66 20.62 -11.71
CA THR A 233 1.78 21.54 -10.59
C THR A 233 3.16 21.37 -9.93
N ASP A 234 3.52 22.28 -9.03
CA ASP A 234 4.87 22.30 -8.45
C ASP A 234 4.99 21.38 -7.23
N ILE A 235 4.75 20.08 -7.45
CA ILE A 235 5.05 19.03 -6.47
C ILE A 235 6.36 18.32 -6.80
N ASP A 236 7.04 17.85 -5.75
CA ASP A 236 8.29 17.10 -5.84
C ASP A 236 8.05 15.59 -5.78
N ILE A 237 7.04 15.19 -5.01
CA ILE A 237 6.71 13.81 -4.69
C ILE A 237 5.27 13.55 -5.06
N TYR A 238 5.04 12.54 -5.88
CA TYR A 238 3.71 11.98 -6.11
C TYR A 238 3.37 11.00 -4.99
N SER A 239 2.11 10.96 -4.57
CA SER A 239 1.69 10.07 -3.49
C SER A 239 0.27 9.54 -3.63
N SER A 240 0.04 8.38 -3.05
CA SER A 240 -1.26 7.70 -3.05
C SER A 240 -1.42 6.86 -1.79
N HIS A 241 -2.68 6.63 -1.39
CA HIS A 241 -3.07 5.68 -0.35
C HIS A 241 -3.70 4.44 -0.97
N ASN A 242 -3.57 3.32 -0.31
CA ASN A 242 -4.45 2.20 -0.57
C ASN A 242 -4.52 1.27 0.64
N TYR A 243 -5.73 0.82 0.92
CA TYR A 243 -6.03 -0.13 1.99
C TYR A 243 -6.73 -1.38 1.44
N GLN A 244 -7.09 -1.35 0.19
CA GLN A 244 -7.84 -2.40 -0.48
C GLN A 244 -7.36 -2.57 -1.90
N PHE A 245 -7.44 -3.81 -2.36
CA PHE A 245 -7.42 -4.05 -3.79
C PHE A 245 -8.84 -3.90 -4.31
N SER A 246 -9.05 -3.02 -5.29
CA SER A 246 -10.36 -2.87 -5.91
C SER A 246 -10.73 -4.11 -6.71
N LYS A 247 -12.02 -4.21 -6.97
CA LYS A 247 -12.62 -5.30 -7.73
C LYS A 247 -12.16 -5.41 -9.18
N ASP A 248 -11.56 -4.35 -9.71
CA ASP A 248 -11.35 -4.19 -11.15
C ASP A 248 -9.91 -3.82 -11.50
N VAL A 249 -8.94 -4.34 -10.73
CA VAL A 249 -7.52 -4.12 -11.06
C VAL A 249 -7.11 -5.08 -12.17
N GLU A 250 -6.81 -4.51 -13.31
CA GLU A 250 -6.20 -5.24 -14.42
C GLU A 250 -4.73 -5.46 -14.16
N LEU A 251 -4.25 -6.70 -14.33
CA LEU A 251 -2.81 -6.98 -14.26
C LEU A 251 -2.08 -6.29 -15.40
N GLN A 252 -1.09 -5.48 -15.03
CA GLN A 252 -0.23 -4.85 -16.01
C GLN A 252 0.82 -5.84 -16.52
N PRO A 253 1.20 -5.77 -17.81
CA PRO A 253 2.28 -6.57 -18.34
C PRO A 253 3.58 -6.40 -17.54
N GLY A 254 4.27 -7.49 -17.30
CA GLY A 254 5.55 -7.47 -16.57
C GLY A 254 5.44 -7.52 -15.05
N ILE A 255 4.23 -7.59 -14.48
CA ILE A 255 4.08 -7.94 -13.07
C ILE A 255 4.35 -9.43 -12.91
N PRO A 256 5.36 -9.82 -12.12
CA PRO A 256 5.60 -11.23 -11.86
C PRO A 256 4.47 -11.80 -11.00
N CYS A 257 3.82 -12.83 -11.53
CA CYS A 257 2.79 -13.56 -10.80
C CYS A 257 2.88 -15.05 -11.15
N GLY A 258 3.06 -15.86 -10.14
CA GLY A 258 3.20 -17.29 -10.30
C GLY A 258 4.66 -17.78 -10.36
N PRO A 259 4.86 -19.10 -10.37
CA PRO A 259 6.18 -19.71 -10.19
C PRO A 259 7.15 -19.49 -11.35
N LYS A 260 6.66 -19.16 -12.53
CA LYS A 260 7.48 -18.83 -13.70
C LYS A 260 7.68 -17.31 -13.89
N GLY A 261 7.22 -16.52 -12.93
CA GLY A 261 7.37 -15.07 -12.93
C GLY A 261 6.25 -14.31 -13.65
N ASN A 262 5.71 -14.84 -14.73
CA ASN A 262 4.73 -14.15 -15.58
C ASN A 262 3.42 -14.94 -15.77
N VAL A 263 3.19 -15.95 -14.95
CA VAL A 263 1.98 -16.79 -15.02
C VAL A 263 0.90 -16.19 -14.12
N PRO A 264 -0.33 -16.00 -14.62
CA PRO A 264 -1.38 -15.39 -13.85
C PRO A 264 -1.76 -16.22 -12.62
N LEU A 265 -1.94 -15.53 -11.50
CA LEU A 265 -2.41 -16.07 -10.24
C LEU A 265 -3.80 -15.53 -9.94
N LEU A 266 -4.76 -16.43 -9.80
CA LEU A 266 -6.10 -16.11 -9.33
C LEU A 266 -6.18 -16.39 -7.82
N SER A 267 -6.46 -15.37 -7.04
CA SER A 267 -6.44 -15.49 -5.58
C SER A 267 -7.66 -14.95 -4.86
N LEU A 268 -8.69 -14.50 -5.58
CA LEU A 268 -9.75 -13.70 -4.97
C LEU A 268 -11.17 -14.12 -5.32
N PRO A 269 -12.10 -13.97 -4.38
CA PRO A 269 -13.53 -14.07 -4.68
C PRO A 269 -13.92 -13.12 -5.80
N GLY A 270 -14.53 -13.65 -6.85
CA GLY A 270 -14.91 -12.89 -8.05
C GLY A 270 -13.75 -12.55 -8.98
N GLY A 271 -12.52 -12.98 -8.67
CA GLY A 271 -11.38 -12.88 -9.58
C GLY A 271 -11.57 -13.76 -10.82
N ARG A 272 -10.96 -13.36 -11.92
CA ARG A 272 -11.10 -14.08 -13.19
C ARG A 272 -9.88 -13.88 -14.09
N ILE A 273 -9.54 -14.93 -14.81
CA ILE A 273 -8.50 -14.91 -15.84
C ILE A 273 -9.15 -15.47 -17.10
N TYR A 274 -9.34 -14.64 -18.11
CA TYR A 274 -10.08 -15.05 -19.30
C TYR A 274 -9.56 -14.39 -20.58
N GLN A 275 -9.97 -14.96 -21.70
CA GLN A 275 -9.76 -14.39 -23.02
C GLN A 275 -11.08 -14.36 -23.78
N LYS A 276 -11.37 -13.24 -24.44
CA LYS A 276 -12.48 -13.15 -25.39
C LYS A 276 -12.12 -13.86 -26.69
N VAL A 277 -12.96 -14.78 -27.12
CA VAL A 277 -12.76 -15.58 -28.32
C VAL A 277 -13.97 -15.52 -29.25
N THR A 278 -13.71 -15.67 -30.56
CA THR A 278 -14.75 -15.80 -31.57
C THR A 278 -15.04 -17.26 -31.78
N LEU A 279 -16.32 -17.64 -31.77
CA LEU A 279 -16.81 -19.00 -31.95
C LEU A 279 -17.66 -19.11 -33.23
N GLN A 280 -17.78 -20.32 -33.76
CA GLN A 280 -18.76 -20.62 -34.79
C GLN A 280 -20.03 -21.16 -34.16
N LYS A 281 -21.18 -20.67 -34.63
CA LYS A 281 -22.50 -21.13 -34.14
C LYS A 281 -22.66 -22.64 -34.26
N ASN A 282 -23.29 -23.20 -33.23
CA ASN A 282 -23.64 -24.62 -33.16
C ASN A 282 -22.44 -25.58 -33.27
N LYS A 283 -21.20 -25.07 -33.04
CA LYS A 283 -20.01 -25.91 -32.98
C LYS A 283 -19.67 -26.25 -31.53
N SER A 284 -19.06 -27.42 -31.38
CA SER A 284 -18.58 -27.87 -30.08
C SER A 284 -17.09 -27.61 -29.91
N TYR A 285 -16.69 -27.22 -28.72
CA TYR A 285 -15.34 -26.85 -28.34
C TYR A 285 -14.92 -27.60 -27.09
N THR A 286 -13.61 -27.83 -26.97
CA THR A 286 -13.00 -28.32 -25.73
C THR A 286 -12.02 -27.29 -25.22
N LEU A 287 -12.24 -26.84 -23.99
CA LEU A 287 -11.32 -26.02 -23.20
C LEU A 287 -10.56 -26.94 -22.26
N LYS A 288 -9.25 -26.88 -22.33
CA LYS A 288 -8.34 -27.50 -21.37
C LYS A 288 -7.53 -26.42 -20.69
N VAL A 289 -7.31 -26.57 -19.38
CA VAL A 289 -6.44 -25.69 -18.59
C VAL A 289 -5.53 -26.54 -17.72
N TRP A 290 -4.30 -26.08 -17.56
CA TRP A 290 -3.33 -26.64 -16.63
C TRP A 290 -3.12 -25.64 -15.51
N VAL A 291 -3.39 -26.07 -14.29
CA VAL A 291 -3.32 -25.21 -13.11
C VAL A 291 -2.44 -25.84 -12.03
N ARG A 292 -1.83 -24.98 -11.23
CA ARG A 292 -1.22 -25.34 -9.95
C ARG A 292 -1.96 -24.66 -8.83
N TRP A 293 -2.29 -25.44 -7.83
CA TRP A 293 -2.86 -24.91 -6.61
C TRP A 293 -1.75 -24.37 -5.72
N HIS A 294 -2.00 -23.20 -5.19
CA HIS A 294 -1.21 -22.59 -4.15
C HIS A 294 -2.10 -22.37 -2.94
N LEU A 295 -2.04 -23.30 -2.01
CA LEU A 295 -2.89 -23.29 -0.83
C LEU A 295 -2.16 -22.59 0.32
N PRO A 296 -2.58 -21.37 0.70
CA PRO A 296 -1.91 -20.64 1.78
C PRO A 296 -2.12 -21.28 3.13
N ASP A 297 -3.30 -21.83 3.39
CA ASP A 297 -3.63 -22.60 4.60
C ASP A 297 -4.76 -23.58 4.30
N ALA A 298 -4.51 -24.86 4.46
CA ALA A 298 -5.49 -25.92 4.18
C ALA A 298 -6.74 -25.87 5.08
N LEU A 299 -6.66 -25.18 6.22
CA LEU A 299 -7.78 -25.09 7.17
C LEU A 299 -8.77 -23.95 6.84
N HIS A 300 -8.44 -23.05 5.94
CA HIS A 300 -9.24 -21.86 5.66
C HIS A 300 -9.64 -21.72 4.19
N VAL A 301 -9.34 -22.70 3.36
CA VAL A 301 -9.70 -22.68 1.96
C VAL A 301 -11.15 -23.11 1.80
N SER A 302 -12.05 -22.18 1.76
CA SER A 302 -13.41 -22.42 1.29
C SER A 302 -13.56 -21.73 -0.05
N GLY A 303 -13.68 -22.52 -1.09
CA GLY A 303 -13.88 -21.85 -2.33
C GLY A 303 -13.75 -22.69 -3.59
N ASN A 304 -14.51 -22.32 -4.62
CA ASN A 304 -14.58 -23.03 -5.87
C ASN A 304 -14.00 -22.19 -7.01
N VAL A 305 -13.16 -22.79 -7.82
CA VAL A 305 -12.70 -22.23 -9.08
C VAL A 305 -13.45 -22.91 -10.21
N ILE A 306 -14.03 -22.12 -11.11
CA ILE A 306 -14.79 -22.62 -12.24
C ILE A 306 -13.95 -22.43 -13.51
N ILE A 307 -13.82 -23.47 -14.28
CA ILE A 307 -13.25 -23.42 -15.62
C ILE A 307 -14.41 -23.44 -16.60
N GLY A 308 -14.47 -22.51 -17.54
CA GLY A 308 -15.59 -22.46 -18.45
C GLY A 308 -15.49 -21.45 -19.56
N ALA A 309 -16.54 -21.47 -20.34
CA ALA A 309 -16.85 -20.51 -21.39
C ALA A 309 -18.18 -19.83 -21.07
N PHE A 310 -18.19 -18.51 -21.09
CA PHE A 310 -19.33 -17.70 -20.69
C PHE A 310 -19.75 -16.78 -21.85
N SER A 311 -21.01 -16.44 -21.92
CA SER A 311 -21.53 -15.55 -22.98
C SER A 311 -21.34 -14.07 -22.65
N THR A 312 -21.04 -13.73 -21.43
CA THR A 312 -20.82 -12.35 -20.97
C THR A 312 -19.47 -12.24 -20.26
N GLU A 313 -18.85 -11.08 -20.37
CA GLU A 313 -17.62 -10.72 -19.67
C GLU A 313 -17.77 -10.83 -18.16
N ASP A 314 -18.94 -10.42 -17.73
CA ASP A 314 -19.30 -10.46 -16.34
C ASP A 314 -19.56 -11.84 -15.82
N GLY A 315 -19.03 -12.89 -16.18
CA GLY A 315 -19.21 -14.18 -15.50
C GLY A 315 -19.48 -14.03 -14.00
N THR A 316 -20.15 -12.97 -13.63
CA THR A 316 -20.33 -12.41 -12.31
C THR A 316 -21.08 -13.39 -11.45
N VAL A 317 -20.32 -13.86 -10.52
CA VAL A 317 -20.86 -14.33 -9.28
C VAL A 317 -21.50 -13.15 -8.59
N ASN A 318 -22.79 -13.17 -8.47
CA ASN A 318 -23.48 -12.22 -7.66
C ASN A 318 -23.12 -12.48 -6.19
N THR A 319 -22.48 -11.54 -5.55
CA THR A 319 -22.11 -11.62 -4.13
C THR A 319 -23.31 -11.44 -3.19
N GLY A 320 -24.50 -11.36 -3.71
CA GLY A 320 -25.76 -11.26 -2.96
C GLY A 320 -26.81 -12.20 -3.53
N SER A 321 -27.35 -13.06 -2.71
CA SER A 321 -28.58 -13.85 -2.85
C SER A 321 -29.18 -13.93 -4.27
N GLU A 322 -29.19 -15.11 -4.83
CA GLU A 322 -29.74 -15.64 -6.08
C GLU A 322 -28.70 -15.89 -7.17
N PRO A 323 -28.74 -17.09 -7.75
CA PRO A 323 -27.95 -17.41 -8.93
C PRO A 323 -28.58 -16.72 -10.13
N THR A 324 -28.16 -15.51 -10.43
CA THR A 324 -28.60 -14.85 -11.65
C THR A 324 -27.90 -15.47 -12.84
N ASN A 325 -28.68 -16.03 -13.70
CA ASN A 325 -28.53 -16.31 -15.14
C ASN A 325 -27.11 -16.18 -15.71
N ARG A 326 -26.16 -17.03 -15.24
CA ARG A 326 -25.00 -17.32 -16.03
C ARG A 326 -25.48 -18.05 -17.28
N LEU A 327 -25.42 -17.40 -18.40
CA LEU A 327 -25.43 -18.10 -19.67
C LEU A 327 -24.06 -18.77 -19.83
N THR A 328 -23.87 -19.83 -19.07
CA THR A 328 -22.69 -20.69 -19.17
C THR A 328 -22.86 -21.51 -20.42
N LEU A 329 -21.96 -21.37 -21.36
CA LEU A 329 -21.92 -22.25 -22.53
C LEU A 329 -21.47 -23.66 -22.13
N GLY A 330 -20.58 -23.72 -21.17
CA GLY A 330 -20.16 -24.95 -20.50
C GLY A 330 -19.17 -24.63 -19.39
N SER A 331 -19.26 -25.36 -18.30
CA SER A 331 -18.31 -25.23 -17.19
C SER A 331 -18.04 -26.59 -16.57
N THR A 332 -16.82 -26.75 -16.03
CA THR A 332 -16.59 -27.84 -15.09
C THR A 332 -17.31 -27.51 -13.80
N ALA A 333 -17.81 -28.54 -13.15
CA ALA A 333 -18.08 -28.43 -11.74
C ALA A 333 -16.79 -28.09 -10.98
N MET A 334 -16.95 -27.27 -10.00
CA MET A 334 -16.02 -26.74 -9.03
C MET A 334 -14.76 -27.56 -8.78
N LEU A 335 -13.62 -26.91 -8.96
CA LEU A 335 -12.36 -27.43 -8.45
C LEU A 335 -12.33 -27.08 -6.96
N ASP A 336 -12.54 -28.07 -6.12
CA ASP A 336 -12.42 -27.91 -4.67
C ASP A 336 -10.94 -28.00 -4.29
N PRO A 337 -10.36 -26.94 -3.73
CA PRO A 337 -8.97 -26.94 -3.30
C PRO A 337 -8.65 -28.02 -2.25
N ALA A 338 -9.62 -28.47 -1.50
CA ALA A 338 -9.44 -29.55 -0.53
C ALA A 338 -9.00 -30.87 -1.17
N PHE A 339 -9.24 -31.05 -2.48
CA PHE A 339 -8.82 -32.21 -3.25
C PHE A 339 -7.66 -31.92 -4.20
N ALA A 340 -7.04 -30.74 -4.06
CA ALA A 340 -5.92 -30.36 -4.92
C ALA A 340 -4.67 -31.18 -4.62
N GLU A 341 -4.10 -31.78 -5.64
CA GLU A 341 -2.84 -32.51 -5.53
C GLU A 341 -1.63 -31.60 -5.81
N PRO A 342 -0.43 -31.95 -5.32
CA PRO A 342 0.79 -31.22 -5.66
C PRO A 342 1.10 -31.29 -7.14
N GLY A 343 1.50 -30.17 -7.72
CA GLY A 343 1.96 -30.11 -9.11
C GLY A 343 0.96 -29.48 -10.07
N GLU A 344 1.17 -29.72 -11.34
CA GLU A 344 0.34 -29.18 -12.41
C GLU A 344 -0.75 -30.20 -12.77
N GLN A 345 -2.00 -29.75 -12.74
CA GLN A 345 -3.18 -30.57 -12.98
C GLN A 345 -3.90 -30.09 -14.23
N GLU A 346 -4.33 -31.03 -15.08
CA GLU A 346 -5.15 -30.75 -16.27
C GLU A 346 -6.63 -30.87 -15.93
N TYR A 347 -7.39 -29.86 -16.33
CA TYR A 347 -8.85 -29.87 -16.28
C TYR A 347 -9.42 -29.57 -17.65
N SER A 348 -10.56 -30.17 -17.95
CA SER A 348 -11.16 -30.06 -19.29
C SER A 348 -12.68 -29.87 -19.19
N VAL A 349 -13.21 -29.04 -20.05
CA VAL A 349 -14.64 -28.89 -20.28
C VAL A 349 -14.96 -28.84 -21.76
N THR A 350 -16.02 -29.56 -22.15
CA THR A 350 -16.55 -29.50 -23.52
C THR A 350 -17.88 -28.76 -23.50
N PHE A 351 -18.08 -27.85 -24.45
CA PHE A 351 -19.29 -27.06 -24.56
C PHE A 351 -19.69 -26.85 -26.02
N ASN A 352 -20.95 -26.56 -26.28
CA ASN A 352 -21.46 -26.17 -27.58
C ASN A 352 -21.72 -24.66 -27.59
N ALA A 353 -21.29 -23.95 -28.63
CA ALA A 353 -21.47 -22.50 -28.74
C ALA A 353 -22.94 -22.08 -28.91
N GLY A 354 -23.82 -22.99 -29.33
CA GLY A 354 -25.19 -22.65 -29.66
C GLY A 354 -25.28 -21.51 -30.68
N GLU A 355 -26.06 -20.51 -30.39
CA GLU A 355 -26.20 -19.31 -31.23
C GLU A 355 -25.11 -18.25 -30.97
N HIS A 356 -24.23 -18.47 -30.02
CA HIS A 356 -23.20 -17.48 -29.64
C HIS A 356 -22.03 -17.50 -30.64
N THR A 357 -21.60 -16.30 -31.02
CA THR A 357 -20.42 -16.08 -31.88
C THR A 357 -19.21 -15.56 -31.10
N GLU A 358 -19.41 -15.19 -29.83
CA GLU A 358 -18.37 -14.74 -28.92
C GLU A 358 -18.51 -15.46 -27.58
N SER A 359 -17.38 -15.69 -26.92
CA SER A 359 -17.34 -16.25 -25.57
C SER A 359 -16.16 -15.70 -24.80
N PHE A 360 -16.28 -15.68 -23.48
CA PHE A 360 -15.24 -15.37 -22.54
C PHE A 360 -14.78 -16.68 -21.90
N VAL A 361 -13.56 -17.09 -22.21
CA VAL A 361 -13.06 -18.43 -21.89
C VAL A 361 -11.90 -18.34 -20.91
N GLY A 362 -12.00 -19.06 -19.80
CA GLY A 362 -10.93 -19.03 -18.79
C GLY A 362 -11.31 -19.66 -17.45
N ILE A 363 -10.70 -19.14 -16.40
CA ILE A 363 -10.97 -19.54 -15.02
C ILE A 363 -11.58 -18.37 -14.23
N TYR A 364 -12.52 -18.72 -13.38
CA TYR A 364 -13.31 -17.77 -12.60
C TYR A 364 -13.39 -18.26 -11.17
N HIS A 365 -13.29 -17.35 -10.26
CA HIS A 365 -13.44 -17.63 -8.84
C HIS A 365 -14.89 -17.39 -8.40
N ASP A 366 -15.57 -18.44 -7.96
CA ASP A 366 -17.01 -18.41 -7.62
C ASP A 366 -17.24 -18.45 -6.12
N ILE A 367 -16.69 -17.50 -5.33
CA ILE A 367 -16.88 -17.58 -3.91
C ILE A 367 -16.99 -16.26 -3.18
N LYS A 368 -17.73 -16.38 -2.08
CA LYS A 368 -18.04 -15.30 -1.14
C LYS A 368 -17.02 -15.15 -0.01
N GLN A 369 -16.05 -16.06 0.12
CA GLN A 369 -15.08 -16.08 1.21
C GLN A 369 -13.67 -16.38 0.70
N GLN A 370 -12.69 -16.41 1.58
CA GLN A 370 -11.26 -16.51 1.25
C GLN A 370 -10.94 -17.51 0.15
N ALA A 371 -10.16 -17.07 -0.79
CA ALA A 371 -9.89 -17.72 -2.03
C ALA A 371 -8.84 -18.81 -1.95
N ALA A 372 -9.07 -19.88 -2.68
CA ALA A 372 -8.00 -20.73 -3.16
C ALA A 372 -7.13 -19.93 -4.14
N GLU A 373 -5.83 -20.02 -4.02
CA GLU A 373 -4.93 -19.50 -5.01
C GLU A 373 -4.71 -20.54 -6.11
N VAL A 374 -4.96 -20.14 -7.34
CA VAL A 374 -4.72 -21.00 -8.51
C VAL A 374 -3.85 -20.29 -9.53
N ILE A 375 -2.82 -20.96 -9.99
CA ILE A 375 -1.92 -20.47 -11.02
C ILE A 375 -2.30 -21.11 -12.34
N LEU A 376 -2.71 -20.30 -13.31
CA LEU A 376 -2.98 -20.77 -14.65
C LEU A 376 -1.66 -20.91 -15.42
N CYS A 377 -1.22 -22.16 -15.63
CA CYS A 377 0.05 -22.47 -16.29
C CYS A 377 -0.06 -22.47 -17.81
N LYS A 378 -1.19 -22.96 -18.32
CA LYS A 378 -1.47 -23.10 -19.76
C LYS A 378 -2.98 -23.24 -19.97
N ALA A 379 -3.47 -22.82 -21.12
CA ALA A 379 -4.83 -23.08 -21.56
C ALA A 379 -4.87 -23.44 -23.05
N GLU A 380 -5.80 -24.29 -23.45
CA GLU A 380 -6.05 -24.66 -24.85
C GLU A 380 -7.56 -24.63 -25.11
N LEU A 381 -7.96 -24.00 -26.19
CA LEU A 381 -9.34 -24.06 -26.70
C LEU A 381 -9.30 -24.55 -28.15
N THR A 382 -9.94 -25.67 -28.43
CA THR A 382 -10.00 -26.24 -29.77
C THR A 382 -11.44 -26.56 -30.17
N GLU A 383 -11.79 -26.37 -31.43
CA GLU A 383 -13.03 -26.89 -32.00
C GLU A 383 -12.92 -28.41 -32.10
N GLN A 384 -13.95 -29.13 -31.69
CA GLN A 384 -13.95 -30.60 -31.80
C GLN A 384 -13.77 -31.07 -33.25
N GLY A 385 -12.84 -31.97 -33.44
CA GLY A 385 -12.48 -32.48 -34.76
C GLY A 385 -11.51 -31.62 -35.56
N LYS A 386 -11.09 -30.44 -35.00
CA LYS A 386 -10.03 -29.61 -35.55
C LYS A 386 -8.97 -29.40 -34.46
N GLY A 387 -7.72 -29.57 -34.80
CA GLY A 387 -6.63 -29.40 -33.83
C GLY A 387 -6.13 -27.97 -33.66
N GLU A 388 -6.84 -26.98 -34.22
CA GLU A 388 -6.40 -25.59 -34.21
C GLU A 388 -6.67 -24.92 -32.85
N GLN A 389 -5.62 -24.33 -32.25
CA GLN A 389 -5.69 -23.58 -31.02
C GLN A 389 -6.31 -22.18 -31.26
N LEU A 390 -7.37 -21.85 -30.54
CA LEU A 390 -8.09 -20.58 -30.68
C LEU A 390 -7.61 -19.51 -29.69
N LEU A 391 -7.01 -19.89 -28.56
CA LEU A 391 -6.46 -18.95 -27.61
C LEU A 391 -5.11 -18.41 -28.08
N LYS A 392 -4.91 -17.12 -27.91
CA LYS A 392 -3.63 -16.47 -28.17
C LYS A 392 -2.79 -16.45 -26.91
N ASN A 393 -1.47 -16.58 -27.04
CA ASN A 393 -0.56 -16.59 -25.88
C ASN A 393 -1.00 -17.59 -24.80
N ALA A 394 -1.33 -18.79 -25.23
CA ALA A 394 -1.99 -19.81 -24.43
C ALA A 394 -1.09 -20.42 -23.35
N ASP A 395 0.22 -20.30 -23.48
CA ASP A 395 1.26 -20.72 -22.53
C ASP A 395 1.87 -19.57 -21.73
N PHE A 396 1.33 -18.36 -21.88
CA PHE A 396 1.82 -17.15 -21.25
C PHE A 396 3.28 -16.79 -21.55
N ALA A 397 3.81 -17.22 -22.71
CA ALA A 397 5.18 -16.91 -23.10
C ALA A 397 5.44 -15.39 -23.29
N ASN A 398 4.38 -14.62 -23.55
CA ASN A 398 4.41 -13.17 -23.68
C ASN A 398 3.60 -12.49 -22.55
N ASP A 399 3.87 -12.82 -21.31
CA ASP A 399 3.15 -12.32 -20.13
C ASP A 399 1.62 -12.49 -20.29
N PHE A 400 0.83 -11.46 -20.03
CA PHE A 400 -0.63 -11.49 -20.12
C PHE A 400 -1.17 -10.98 -21.45
N LYS A 401 -0.35 -10.84 -22.45
CA LYS A 401 -0.81 -10.37 -23.76
C LYS A 401 -1.99 -11.22 -24.26
N ASN A 402 -3.09 -10.57 -24.57
CA ASN A 402 -4.37 -11.16 -24.97
C ASN A 402 -5.21 -11.76 -23.83
N TRP A 403 -4.75 -11.76 -22.60
CA TRP A 403 -5.53 -12.20 -21.44
C TRP A 403 -6.02 -11.00 -20.63
N GLN A 404 -7.22 -11.12 -20.12
CA GLN A 404 -7.78 -10.26 -19.10
C GLN A 404 -7.62 -10.95 -17.76
N VAL A 405 -7.05 -10.26 -16.79
CA VAL A 405 -6.87 -10.77 -15.44
C VAL A 405 -7.46 -9.76 -14.48
N LEU A 406 -8.57 -10.13 -13.85
CA LEU A 406 -9.28 -9.28 -12.92
C LEU A 406 -9.25 -9.91 -11.53
N TYR A 407 -8.83 -9.13 -10.57
CA TYR A 407 -8.92 -9.47 -9.15
C TYR A 407 -10.09 -8.75 -8.54
N ALA A 408 -10.88 -9.47 -7.75
CA ALA A 408 -12.01 -8.88 -7.05
C ALA A 408 -11.76 -8.93 -5.55
N GLY A 409 -11.71 -7.82 -4.92
CA GLY A 409 -11.73 -7.62 -3.46
C GLY A 409 -10.60 -8.24 -2.66
N GLY A 410 -9.86 -7.90 -1.83
CA GLY A 410 -8.79 -8.32 -0.92
C GLY A 410 -7.97 -9.57 -1.32
N SER A 411 -6.72 -9.43 -1.66
CA SER A 411 -5.87 -10.51 -2.12
C SER A 411 -5.39 -11.42 -0.98
N ALA A 412 -5.43 -12.72 -1.15
CA ALA A 412 -4.64 -13.64 -0.34
C ALA A 412 -3.14 -13.49 -0.64
N ASP A 413 -2.77 -12.97 -1.78
CA ASP A 413 -1.39 -12.58 -2.12
C ASP A 413 -1.23 -11.05 -2.10
N TYR A 414 -0.96 -10.53 -0.93
CA TYR A 414 -0.74 -9.10 -0.70
C TYR A 414 0.35 -8.51 -1.58
N TYR A 415 1.40 -9.26 -1.86
CA TYR A 415 2.52 -8.78 -2.65
C TYR A 415 2.09 -8.42 -4.08
N ILE A 416 1.35 -9.32 -4.73
CA ILE A 416 0.89 -9.11 -6.11
C ILE A 416 -0.04 -7.92 -6.21
N GLY A 417 -1.04 -7.86 -5.35
CA GLY A 417 -2.00 -6.75 -5.34
C GLY A 417 -1.31 -5.40 -5.13
N TRP A 418 -0.34 -5.34 -4.22
CA TRP A 418 0.43 -4.12 -4.00
C TRP A 418 1.34 -3.76 -5.17
N CYS A 419 1.97 -4.73 -5.83
CA CYS A 419 2.72 -4.49 -7.05
C CYS A 419 1.85 -3.86 -8.15
N GLN A 420 0.60 -4.32 -8.29
CA GLN A 420 -0.34 -3.75 -9.24
C GLN A 420 -0.66 -2.29 -8.92
N CYS A 421 -1.01 -1.99 -7.66
CA CYS A 421 -1.28 -0.63 -7.23
C CYS A 421 -0.11 0.31 -7.53
N CYS A 422 1.12 -0.15 -7.23
CA CYS A 422 2.32 0.62 -7.53
C CYS A 422 2.49 0.87 -9.02
N ASN A 423 2.40 -0.16 -9.84
CA ASN A 423 2.62 -0.03 -11.27
C ASN A 423 1.54 0.84 -11.94
N THR A 424 0.29 0.73 -11.46
CA THR A 424 -0.79 1.61 -11.94
C THR A 424 -0.51 3.08 -11.64
N ALA A 425 0.04 3.40 -10.48
CA ALA A 425 0.43 4.78 -10.15
C ALA A 425 1.69 5.22 -10.90
N LEU A 426 2.74 4.39 -10.85
CA LEU A 426 4.07 4.73 -11.39
C LEU A 426 4.09 5.01 -12.89
N GLN A 427 3.18 4.40 -13.67
CA GLN A 427 3.09 4.67 -15.11
C GLN A 427 2.75 6.14 -15.42
N TYR A 428 2.11 6.85 -14.49
CA TYR A 428 1.74 8.25 -14.65
C TYR A 428 2.75 9.23 -14.01
N VAL A 429 3.61 8.74 -13.12
CA VAL A 429 4.59 9.59 -12.45
C VAL A 429 5.65 10.07 -13.46
N PRO A 430 5.85 11.38 -13.64
CA PRO A 430 6.81 11.89 -14.59
C PRO A 430 8.24 11.43 -14.26
N LYS A 431 9.02 11.15 -15.29
CA LYS A 431 10.42 10.72 -15.14
C LYS A 431 11.21 11.69 -14.27
N GLY A 432 11.89 11.18 -13.26
CA GLY A 432 12.71 11.97 -12.34
C GLY A 432 11.95 12.49 -11.11
N LYS A 433 10.63 12.35 -11.07
CA LYS A 433 9.85 12.59 -9.85
C LYS A 433 9.83 11.37 -8.96
N MET A 434 9.68 11.59 -7.67
CA MET A 434 9.53 10.53 -6.66
C MET A 434 8.07 10.10 -6.54
N PHE A 435 7.89 8.85 -6.12
CA PHE A 435 6.58 8.35 -5.73
C PHE A 435 6.67 7.66 -4.36
N ILE A 436 5.80 8.03 -3.46
CA ILE A 436 5.68 7.45 -2.11
C ILE A 436 4.25 6.93 -1.93
N PHE A 437 4.14 5.69 -1.47
CA PHE A 437 2.89 5.17 -0.94
C PHE A 437 2.74 5.69 0.48
N ASP A 438 2.01 6.81 0.65
CA ASP A 438 2.03 7.58 1.89
C ASP A 438 0.95 7.21 2.91
N GLU A 439 0.11 6.23 2.57
CA GLU A 439 -0.67 5.43 3.52
C GLU A 439 -0.94 4.02 2.97
N TYR A 440 -0.65 3.01 3.77
CA TYR A 440 -1.03 1.63 3.50
C TYR A 440 -1.19 0.84 4.78
N ASN A 441 -2.11 -0.09 4.80
CA ASN A 441 -2.23 -1.14 5.82
C ASN A 441 -3.23 -2.20 5.35
N ASN A 442 -3.31 -3.30 6.09
CA ASN A 442 -4.37 -4.28 5.98
C ASN A 442 -5.52 -3.93 6.95
N VAL A 443 -6.29 -2.90 6.62
CA VAL A 443 -7.30 -2.30 7.52
C VAL A 443 -8.48 -3.20 7.83
N TYR A 444 -8.76 -4.18 6.96
CA TYR A 444 -9.93 -5.05 7.17
C TYR A 444 -9.71 -6.09 8.25
N ASP A 445 -8.49 -6.27 8.67
CA ASP A 445 -8.16 -7.16 9.76
C ASP A 445 -7.80 -6.35 11.01
N ARG A 446 -8.82 -5.96 11.72
CA ARG A 446 -8.71 -5.24 12.99
C ARG A 446 -8.04 -6.06 14.10
N ASN A 447 -7.59 -7.26 13.79
CA ASN A 447 -6.94 -8.13 14.75
C ASN A 447 -5.43 -8.14 14.57
N ASN A 448 -4.76 -7.08 15.04
CA ASN A 448 -3.29 -6.94 15.03
C ASN A 448 -2.54 -8.02 15.82
N SER A 449 -3.25 -8.88 16.55
CA SER A 449 -2.68 -10.03 17.22
C SER A 449 -2.47 -11.23 16.29
N ARG A 450 -2.92 -11.16 15.04
CA ARG A 450 -2.71 -12.23 14.07
C ARG A 450 -1.23 -12.40 13.73
N LYS A 451 -0.82 -13.66 13.64
CA LYS A 451 0.57 -14.03 13.33
C LYS A 451 1.03 -13.59 11.95
N ASP A 452 0.11 -13.53 10.98
CA ASP A 452 0.39 -13.17 9.59
C ASP A 452 0.47 -11.65 9.34
N HIS A 453 -0.08 -10.83 10.22
CA HIS A 453 -0.19 -9.39 9.99
C HIS A 453 1.18 -8.71 9.76
N GLY A 454 2.18 -9.05 10.57
CA GLY A 454 3.53 -8.51 10.42
C GLY A 454 4.18 -8.87 9.08
N ALA A 455 4.08 -10.13 8.67
CA ALA A 455 4.60 -10.60 7.38
C ALA A 455 3.86 -9.94 6.21
N ASN A 456 2.55 -9.74 6.30
CA ASN A 456 1.76 -9.07 5.27
C ASN A 456 2.17 -7.60 5.10
N ILE A 457 2.36 -6.86 6.20
CA ILE A 457 2.87 -5.47 6.15
C ILE A 457 4.23 -5.42 5.45
N VAL A 458 5.15 -6.32 5.81
CA VAL A 458 6.48 -6.38 5.18
C VAL A 458 6.38 -6.78 3.71
N SER A 459 5.52 -7.74 3.38
CA SER A 459 5.28 -8.13 1.99
C SER A 459 4.79 -6.96 1.13
N ALA A 460 3.88 -6.13 1.64
CA ALA A 460 3.45 -4.89 0.99
C ALA A 460 4.61 -3.92 0.79
N ALA A 461 5.42 -3.69 1.82
CA ALA A 461 6.58 -2.81 1.73
C ALA A 461 7.60 -3.31 0.69
N LEU A 462 7.83 -4.64 0.61
CA LEU A 462 8.69 -5.21 -0.42
C LEU A 462 8.09 -5.03 -1.82
N ALA A 463 6.77 -5.07 -1.96
CA ALA A 463 6.11 -4.78 -3.23
C ALA A 463 6.38 -3.34 -3.67
N PHE A 464 6.30 -2.36 -2.75
CA PHE A 464 6.64 -0.96 -3.04
C PHE A 464 8.10 -0.81 -3.45
N MET A 465 9.01 -1.40 -2.69
CA MET A 465 10.44 -1.37 -2.97
C MET A 465 10.75 -1.99 -4.35
N ASN A 466 10.26 -3.19 -4.61
CA ASN A 466 10.49 -3.92 -5.85
C ASN A 466 9.79 -3.30 -7.07
N SER A 467 8.78 -2.47 -6.88
CA SER A 467 8.13 -1.70 -7.94
C SER A 467 8.82 -0.37 -8.24
N GLY A 468 9.78 0.06 -7.41
CA GLY A 468 10.54 1.29 -7.64
C GLY A 468 9.99 2.53 -6.93
N CYS A 469 9.09 2.37 -5.96
CA CYS A 469 8.66 3.48 -5.10
C CYS A 469 9.84 4.05 -4.32
N SER A 470 9.82 5.35 -4.06
CA SER A 470 10.85 6.07 -3.30
C SER A 470 10.70 5.93 -1.79
N GLY A 471 9.58 5.41 -1.33
CA GLY A 471 9.29 5.15 0.09
C GLY A 471 7.87 4.68 0.31
N SER A 472 7.58 4.35 1.55
CA SER A 472 6.21 4.01 1.99
C SER A 472 5.97 4.47 3.42
N MET A 473 4.71 4.70 3.78
CA MET A 473 4.30 5.05 5.14
C MET A 473 3.16 4.14 5.60
N LEU A 474 3.43 3.39 6.64
CA LEU A 474 2.43 2.52 7.24
C LEU A 474 1.38 3.33 7.98
N TRP A 475 0.11 3.07 7.76
CA TRP A 475 -0.99 3.52 8.60
C TRP A 475 -1.32 2.41 9.61
N MET A 476 -0.93 2.47 10.88
CA MET A 476 -0.13 3.51 11.52
C MET A 476 0.88 2.87 12.48
N LEU A 477 1.77 3.69 13.07
CA LEU A 477 2.79 3.17 13.98
C LEU A 477 2.20 2.75 15.33
N PHE A 478 1.32 3.57 15.89
CA PHE A 478 0.70 3.33 17.20
C PHE A 478 -0.81 3.34 17.11
N ASP A 479 -1.46 2.49 17.91
CA ASP A 479 -2.90 2.56 18.10
C ASP A 479 -3.30 3.94 18.65
N GLN A 480 -4.39 4.47 18.13
CA GLN A 480 -4.85 5.78 18.54
C GLN A 480 -6.28 5.77 19.04
N GLN A 481 -6.52 6.60 20.03
CA GLN A 481 -7.83 6.97 20.47
C GLN A 481 -8.24 8.26 19.77
N TRP A 482 -9.16 8.17 18.83
CA TRP A 482 -9.75 9.36 18.23
C TRP A 482 -10.69 10.05 19.22
N PRO A 483 -10.70 11.39 19.25
CA PRO A 483 -11.72 12.10 20.01
C PRO A 483 -13.10 11.72 19.48
N ASN A 484 -14.00 11.54 20.39
CA ASN A 484 -15.37 11.07 20.18
C ASN A 484 -16.18 11.91 19.22
N ASN A 485 -15.92 11.94 17.98
CA ASN A 485 -16.86 12.57 17.10
C ASN A 485 -17.83 11.63 16.47
N HIS A 486 -17.74 10.38 16.74
CA HIS A 486 -18.66 9.47 16.11
C HIS A 486 -19.28 8.53 17.12
N THR A 487 -20.27 9.12 17.77
CA THR A 487 -21.45 8.44 18.22
C THR A 487 -21.26 7.24 19.10
N THR A 488 -21.83 7.36 20.23
CA THR A 488 -22.46 6.25 20.88
C THR A 488 -21.52 5.24 21.48
N ASN A 489 -21.36 5.40 22.71
CA ASN A 489 -20.78 4.45 23.63
C ASN A 489 -19.26 4.46 23.70
N ASN A 490 -18.84 5.27 24.53
CA ASN A 490 -17.53 5.55 25.06
C ASN A 490 -16.65 4.38 25.49
N ASP A 491 -17.17 3.18 25.50
CA ASP A 491 -16.44 1.99 25.89
C ASP A 491 -15.95 1.20 24.68
N SER A 492 -16.34 1.61 23.50
CA SER A 492 -15.98 0.94 22.24
C SER A 492 -14.59 1.28 21.73
N PHE A 493 -13.76 1.97 22.50
CA PHE A 493 -12.34 1.95 22.20
C PHE A 493 -11.78 0.53 22.20
N VAL A 494 -12.39 -0.35 22.93
CA VAL A 494 -12.14 -1.80 22.88
C VAL A 494 -12.45 -2.35 21.49
N ASP A 495 -13.46 -1.81 20.82
CA ASP A 495 -13.87 -2.12 19.45
C ASP A 495 -13.39 -1.06 18.46
N GLY A 496 -12.61 -0.09 18.96
CA GLY A 496 -12.21 1.10 18.25
C GLY A 496 -11.53 0.84 16.93
N ASP A 497 -11.98 1.55 15.96
CA ASP A 497 -11.62 1.49 14.55
C ASP A 497 -10.13 1.75 14.24
N HIS A 498 -9.31 1.93 15.26
CA HIS A 498 -7.92 2.36 15.13
C HIS A 498 -6.91 1.49 15.85
N ARG A 499 -7.20 0.20 15.99
CA ARG A 499 -6.22 -0.81 16.43
C ARG A 499 -5.32 -1.28 15.29
N CYS A 500 -5.11 -0.46 14.29
CA CYS A 500 -4.25 -0.76 13.16
C CYS A 500 -2.78 -0.37 13.39
N GLY A 501 -2.44 0.12 14.58
CA GLY A 501 -1.05 0.38 14.97
C GLY A 501 -0.25 -0.91 15.12
N VAL A 502 1.00 -0.89 14.73
CA VAL A 502 1.91 -2.03 14.98
C VAL A 502 2.35 -2.10 16.44
N ALA A 503 2.17 -1.03 17.21
CA ALA A 503 2.42 -1.01 18.64
C ALA A 503 1.23 -0.43 19.39
N SER A 504 0.75 -1.14 20.42
CA SER A 504 -0.21 -0.59 21.35
C SER A 504 0.50 -0.05 22.58
N VAL A 505 0.37 1.26 22.78
CA VAL A 505 0.79 1.93 24.00
C VAL A 505 -0.39 2.17 24.94
N LEU A 506 -1.60 1.84 24.48
CA LEU A 506 -2.86 2.09 25.18
C LEU A 506 -3.24 0.92 26.10
N THR A 507 -2.62 -0.24 25.93
CA THR A 507 -2.82 -1.37 26.83
C THR A 507 -2.12 -1.12 28.17
N LYS A 508 -2.68 -1.67 29.25
CA LYS A 508 -2.04 -1.58 30.57
C LYS A 508 -0.64 -2.18 30.59
N THR A 509 -0.40 -3.18 29.77
CA THR A 509 0.88 -3.87 29.67
C THR A 509 1.90 -3.15 28.82
N LYS A 510 1.47 -2.21 27.96
CA LYS A 510 2.31 -1.51 26.99
C LYS A 510 3.13 -2.44 26.09
N VAL A 511 2.68 -3.66 25.92
CA VAL A 511 3.32 -4.66 25.07
C VAL A 511 2.94 -4.40 23.60
N PRO A 512 3.89 -4.29 22.67
CA PRO A 512 3.58 -4.08 21.27
C PRO A 512 2.98 -5.35 20.63
N HIS A 513 2.30 -5.16 19.51
CA HIS A 513 1.81 -6.27 18.69
C HIS A 513 2.96 -7.00 18.00
N LEU A 514 2.72 -8.24 17.55
CA LEU A 514 3.71 -9.01 16.78
C LEU A 514 4.19 -8.24 15.53
N SER A 515 3.30 -7.51 14.88
CA SER A 515 3.62 -6.71 13.68
C SER A 515 4.67 -5.61 13.93
N TYR A 516 4.81 -5.13 15.17
CA TYR A 516 5.86 -4.19 15.56
C TYR A 516 7.25 -4.75 15.26
N TYR A 517 7.50 -6.00 15.60
CA TYR A 517 8.81 -6.63 15.45
C TYR A 517 9.14 -6.88 13.98
N ALA A 518 8.16 -7.30 13.19
CA ALA A 518 8.33 -7.50 11.75
C ALA A 518 8.63 -6.17 11.02
N PHE A 519 7.80 -5.15 11.25
CA PHE A 519 7.98 -3.82 10.67
C PHE A 519 9.23 -3.14 11.20
N GLY A 520 9.55 -3.34 12.48
CA GLY A 520 10.75 -2.81 13.11
C GLY A 520 12.03 -3.31 12.47
N LEU A 521 12.14 -4.61 12.18
CA LEU A 521 13.28 -5.16 11.45
C LEU A 521 13.38 -4.55 10.04
N LEU A 522 12.27 -4.48 9.31
CA LEU A 522 12.27 -3.83 7.99
C LEU A 522 12.75 -2.39 8.08
N SER A 523 12.12 -1.57 8.91
CA SER A 523 12.43 -0.14 9.02
C SER A 523 13.87 0.10 9.47
N ARG A 524 14.34 -0.64 10.47
CA ARG A 524 15.68 -0.50 11.06
C ARG A 524 16.80 -0.68 10.05
N TYR A 525 16.68 -1.65 9.17
CA TYR A 525 17.76 -2.03 8.25
C TYR A 525 17.54 -1.59 6.80
N THR A 526 16.35 -1.09 6.43
CA THR A 526 16.09 -0.56 5.08
C THR A 526 15.93 0.95 5.03
N GLY A 527 15.80 1.63 6.17
CA GLY A 527 15.62 3.07 6.22
C GLY A 527 16.87 3.88 5.90
N GLY A 528 16.72 5.05 5.31
CA GLY A 528 17.80 6.03 5.05
C GLY A 528 17.80 6.57 3.64
N TRP A 529 18.05 7.85 3.55
CA TRP A 529 18.05 8.62 2.31
C TRP A 529 19.13 8.15 1.33
N GLY A 530 18.80 8.14 0.03
CA GLY A 530 19.76 7.84 -1.03
C GLY A 530 20.09 6.37 -1.20
N ARG A 531 19.30 5.47 -0.65
CA ARG A 531 19.47 4.03 -0.85
C ARG A 531 19.06 3.62 -2.26
N LYS A 532 19.76 2.62 -2.77
CA LYS A 532 19.39 1.93 -4.02
C LYS A 532 18.65 0.64 -3.69
N VAL A 533 17.52 0.43 -4.33
CA VAL A 533 16.74 -0.81 -4.20
C VAL A 533 16.93 -1.66 -5.45
N TYR A 534 17.17 -2.95 -5.23
CA TYR A 534 17.30 -3.96 -6.26
C TYR A 534 16.23 -5.03 -6.09
N LYS A 535 15.56 -5.31 -7.19
CA LYS A 535 14.39 -6.19 -7.22
C LYS A 535 14.75 -7.65 -7.00
N GLY A 536 13.99 -8.32 -6.13
CA GLY A 536 13.92 -9.77 -6.07
C GLY A 536 12.92 -10.33 -7.08
N THR A 537 13.23 -11.50 -7.64
CA THR A 537 12.25 -12.24 -8.44
C THR A 537 11.12 -12.74 -7.55
N TYR A 538 9.93 -12.83 -8.14
CA TYR A 538 8.76 -13.32 -7.42
C TYR A 538 8.80 -14.85 -7.24
N SER A 539 8.34 -15.28 -6.08
CA SER A 539 7.95 -16.65 -5.80
C SER A 539 6.63 -16.62 -5.02
N PRO A 540 5.70 -17.56 -5.23
CA PRO A 540 4.38 -17.50 -4.60
C PRO A 540 4.37 -17.40 -3.08
N ASN A 541 5.38 -17.90 -2.41
CA ASN A 541 5.46 -17.91 -0.94
C ASN A 541 6.45 -16.90 -0.38
N LEU A 542 7.47 -16.55 -1.18
CA LEU A 542 8.62 -15.81 -0.70
C LEU A 542 8.85 -14.60 -1.57
N GLN A 543 9.04 -13.46 -0.94
CA GLN A 543 9.46 -12.24 -1.61
C GLN A 543 10.79 -11.79 -1.03
N ALA A 544 11.63 -11.22 -1.87
CA ALA A 544 12.93 -10.72 -1.46
C ALA A 544 13.22 -9.36 -2.09
N THR A 545 14.03 -8.57 -1.44
CA THR A 545 14.59 -7.32 -1.97
C THR A 545 15.99 -7.12 -1.44
N LEU A 546 16.84 -6.39 -2.19
CA LEU A 546 18.12 -5.92 -1.71
C LEU A 546 18.12 -4.39 -1.69
N ASN A 547 18.59 -3.84 -0.60
CA ASN A 547 18.67 -2.42 -0.36
C ASN A 547 20.13 -2.05 -0.04
N LYS A 548 20.72 -1.12 -0.81
CA LYS A 548 22.14 -0.74 -0.67
C LYS A 548 22.26 0.73 -0.27
N LEU A 549 23.05 1.00 0.77
CA LEU A 549 23.39 2.35 1.20
C LEU A 549 24.50 2.99 0.36
N PRO A 550 24.63 4.32 0.36
CA PRO A 550 25.74 5.03 -0.27
C PRO A 550 27.13 4.64 0.25
N ASP A 551 27.26 4.27 1.51
CA ASP A 551 28.49 3.80 2.15
C ASP A 551 28.91 2.37 1.74
N GLY A 552 28.08 1.70 0.94
CA GLY A 552 28.33 0.35 0.48
C GLY A 552 27.72 -0.75 1.35
N ASN A 553 27.20 -0.42 2.52
CA ASN A 553 26.42 -1.35 3.32
C ASN A 553 25.13 -1.74 2.59
N PHE A 554 24.63 -2.94 2.86
CA PHE A 554 23.39 -3.39 2.26
C PHE A 554 22.60 -4.31 3.19
N THR A 555 21.35 -4.44 2.84
CA THR A 555 20.38 -5.30 3.53
C THR A 555 19.59 -6.09 2.51
N VAL A 556 19.47 -7.38 2.73
CA VAL A 556 18.53 -8.25 2.03
C VAL A 556 17.39 -8.57 2.99
N VAL A 557 16.17 -8.39 2.55
CA VAL A 557 14.97 -8.78 3.30
C VAL A 557 14.29 -9.90 2.56
N VAL A 558 13.97 -10.97 3.27
CA VAL A 558 13.14 -12.08 2.77
C VAL A 558 11.93 -12.21 3.66
N VAL A 559 10.75 -12.30 3.06
CA VAL A 559 9.50 -12.50 3.79
C VAL A 559 8.77 -13.74 3.28
N ASN A 560 8.26 -14.51 4.22
CA ASN A 560 7.28 -15.57 4.00
C ASN A 560 5.95 -15.12 4.60
N ASN A 561 5.00 -14.76 3.76
CA ASN A 561 3.67 -14.32 4.20
C ASN A 561 2.63 -15.44 4.17
N LYS A 562 3.04 -16.70 4.18
CA LYS A 562 2.18 -17.90 4.11
C LYS A 562 2.33 -18.78 5.35
N ALA A 563 1.34 -19.63 5.58
CA ALA A 563 1.28 -20.56 6.71
C ALA A 563 2.27 -21.75 6.65
N ARG A 564 3.09 -21.83 5.61
CA ARG A 564 4.03 -22.93 5.39
C ARG A 564 5.46 -22.46 5.57
N ALA A 565 6.27 -23.26 6.25
CA ALA A 565 7.72 -23.10 6.23
C ALA A 565 8.26 -23.45 4.83
N ASP A 566 9.32 -22.78 4.44
CA ASP A 566 10.00 -23.04 3.16
C ASP A 566 11.52 -23.04 3.33
N SER A 567 12.20 -23.80 2.46
CA SER A 567 13.64 -23.69 2.27
C SER A 567 13.88 -22.98 0.95
N PHE A 568 14.82 -22.05 0.91
CA PHE A 568 15.10 -21.29 -0.29
C PHE A 568 16.59 -21.16 -0.62
N THR A 569 16.86 -20.93 -1.89
CA THR A 569 18.15 -20.44 -2.38
C THR A 569 17.91 -19.06 -2.98
N LEU A 570 18.64 -18.08 -2.52
CA LEU A 570 18.65 -16.72 -3.04
C LEU A 570 19.92 -16.50 -3.83
N GLU A 571 19.82 -16.39 -5.13
CA GLU A 571 20.93 -16.11 -6.04
C GLU A 571 21.10 -14.61 -6.25
N PHE A 572 22.34 -14.17 -6.37
CA PHE A 572 22.66 -12.79 -6.69
C PHE A 572 23.26 -12.72 -8.09
N GLU A 573 22.68 -11.88 -8.94
CA GLU A 573 23.15 -11.69 -10.31
C GLU A 573 24.62 -11.24 -10.35
N LYS A 574 25.04 -10.41 -9.39
CA LYS A 574 26.45 -10.12 -9.08
C LYS A 574 26.78 -10.68 -7.71
N PRO A 575 27.89 -11.45 -7.57
CA PRO A 575 28.33 -11.96 -6.27
C PRO A 575 28.49 -10.85 -5.23
N LEU A 576 28.08 -11.11 -4.00
CA LEU A 576 28.20 -10.16 -2.90
C LEU A 576 29.55 -10.21 -2.19
N GLN A 577 30.07 -11.43 -1.96
CA GLN A 577 31.34 -11.70 -1.26
C GLN A 577 31.42 -11.00 0.11
N LYS A 578 30.40 -11.21 0.94
CA LYS A 578 30.24 -10.57 2.25
C LYS A 578 29.80 -11.56 3.33
N THR A 579 30.14 -11.23 4.58
CA THR A 579 29.49 -11.83 5.74
C THR A 579 28.32 -10.96 6.15
N LEU A 580 27.18 -11.58 6.40
CA LEU A 580 25.94 -10.92 6.75
C LEU A 580 25.49 -11.34 8.14
N HIS A 581 25.05 -10.40 8.94
CA HIS A 581 24.32 -10.63 10.17
C HIS A 581 22.87 -10.96 9.83
N ARG A 582 22.35 -12.04 10.41
CA ARG A 582 20.98 -12.47 10.23
C ARG A 582 20.13 -12.09 11.44
N HIS A 583 18.97 -11.51 11.19
CA HIS A 583 17.92 -11.24 12.18
C HIS A 583 16.61 -11.88 11.73
N ARG A 584 15.92 -12.54 12.65
CA ARG A 584 14.67 -13.23 12.34
C ARG A 584 13.51 -12.78 13.20
N PHE A 585 12.42 -12.45 12.57
CA PHE A 585 11.11 -12.41 13.19
C PHE A 585 10.37 -13.70 12.84
N ASP A 586 10.05 -14.47 13.87
CA ASP A 586 9.20 -15.66 13.77
C ASP A 586 8.06 -15.54 14.79
N PRO A 587 6.80 -15.36 14.34
CA PRO A 587 5.65 -15.17 15.23
C PRO A 587 5.28 -16.42 16.02
N ALA A 588 5.88 -17.57 15.75
CA ALA A 588 5.64 -18.79 16.51
C ALA A 588 6.49 -18.88 17.78
N VAL A 589 7.65 -18.23 17.78
CA VAL A 589 8.61 -18.31 18.90
C VAL A 589 8.82 -16.97 19.61
N LEU A 590 8.58 -15.86 18.93
CA LEU A 590 8.73 -14.52 19.53
C LEU A 590 7.58 -14.26 20.50
N VAL A 591 7.95 -13.96 21.73
CA VAL A 591 7.00 -13.54 22.79
C VAL A 591 7.16 -12.04 22.99
N PRO A 592 6.17 -11.22 22.60
CA PRO A 592 6.20 -9.79 22.85
C PRO A 592 6.27 -9.47 24.35
N ASP A 593 7.06 -8.46 24.68
CA ASP A 593 7.18 -7.93 26.04
C ASP A 593 7.20 -6.38 26.04
N ASP A 594 7.23 -5.78 27.21
CA ASP A 594 7.20 -4.34 27.40
C ASP A 594 8.54 -3.65 27.05
N THR A 595 9.63 -4.40 26.90
CA THR A 595 10.91 -3.85 26.42
C THR A 595 10.85 -3.51 24.94
N ALA A 596 9.98 -4.20 24.18
CA ALA A 596 9.84 -4.06 22.73
C ALA A 596 11.17 -4.27 21.95
N THR A 597 12.08 -5.05 22.53
CA THR A 597 13.41 -5.29 21.93
C THR A 597 13.28 -6.07 20.63
N LEU A 598 13.76 -5.49 19.53
CA LEU A 598 13.77 -6.15 18.24
C LEU A 598 14.69 -7.37 18.23
N PRO A 599 14.39 -8.41 17.42
CA PRO A 599 15.24 -9.59 17.29
C PRO A 599 16.69 -9.23 16.94
N GLY A 600 17.61 -9.66 17.77
CA GLY A 600 19.03 -9.47 17.58
C GLY A 600 19.62 -10.38 16.50
N ILE A 601 20.95 -10.37 16.36
CA ILE A 601 21.70 -11.25 15.46
C ILE A 601 21.59 -12.69 15.97
N ASP A 602 21.08 -13.58 15.13
CA ASP A 602 20.96 -15.02 15.42
C ASP A 602 22.01 -15.87 14.69
N ALA A 603 22.62 -15.34 13.62
CA ALA A 603 23.71 -15.98 12.90
C ALA A 603 24.55 -14.97 12.09
N GLU A 604 25.78 -15.37 11.78
CA GLU A 604 26.60 -14.78 10.73
C GLU A 604 26.68 -15.73 9.54
N ILE A 605 26.38 -15.22 8.35
CA ILE A 605 26.31 -16.03 7.13
C ILE A 605 27.27 -15.45 6.09
N LYS A 606 28.21 -16.27 5.67
CA LYS A 606 29.12 -15.93 4.57
C LYS A 606 28.39 -16.16 3.24
N VAL A 607 28.24 -15.11 2.46
CA VAL A 607 27.55 -15.12 1.18
C VAL A 607 28.52 -14.79 0.06
N GLU A 608 28.61 -15.65 -0.93
CA GLU A 608 29.37 -15.43 -2.17
C GLU A 608 28.43 -15.02 -3.31
N SER A 609 27.89 -15.97 -4.06
CA SER A 609 26.94 -15.75 -5.15
C SER A 609 25.51 -16.17 -4.82
N GLN A 610 25.36 -16.93 -3.75
CA GLN A 610 24.05 -17.43 -3.31
C GLN A 610 24.00 -17.54 -1.77
N LEU A 611 22.78 -17.49 -1.26
CA LEU A 611 22.45 -17.71 0.14
C LEU A 611 21.39 -18.81 0.19
N GLN A 612 21.58 -19.78 1.08
CA GLN A 612 20.60 -20.82 1.37
C GLN A 612 20.17 -20.73 2.81
N ASP A 613 18.87 -20.78 3.05
CA ASP A 613 18.31 -20.75 4.40
C ASP A 613 16.89 -21.32 4.43
N ASP A 614 16.39 -21.52 5.65
CA ASP A 614 15.01 -21.87 5.93
C ASP A 614 14.26 -20.68 6.50
N ILE A 615 12.98 -20.56 6.19
CA ILE A 615 12.12 -19.49 6.66
C ILE A 615 10.81 -20.05 7.20
N ALA A 616 10.48 -19.67 8.43
CA ALA A 616 9.26 -20.12 9.11
C ALA A 616 7.98 -19.49 8.49
N PRO A 617 6.79 -20.03 8.80
CA PRO A 617 5.54 -19.40 8.39
C PRO A 617 5.40 -17.99 8.92
N TYR A 618 4.88 -17.08 8.10
CA TYR A 618 4.58 -15.68 8.48
C TYR A 618 5.77 -14.91 9.08
N SER A 619 6.98 -15.24 8.65
CA SER A 619 8.21 -14.71 9.21
C SER A 619 8.94 -13.76 8.27
N VAL A 620 9.80 -12.95 8.86
CA VAL A 620 10.66 -12.00 8.17
C VAL A 620 12.10 -12.28 8.56
N THR A 621 12.98 -12.40 7.58
CA THR A 621 14.42 -12.55 7.81
C THR A 621 15.16 -11.39 7.14
N VAL A 622 16.01 -10.75 7.89
CA VAL A 622 16.91 -9.68 7.44
C VAL A 622 18.34 -10.18 7.47
N TYR A 623 19.04 -10.01 6.38
CA TYR A 623 20.48 -10.26 6.24
C TYR A 623 21.16 -8.93 5.93
N THR A 624 22.06 -8.49 6.76
CA THR A 624 22.63 -7.14 6.64
C THR A 624 24.10 -7.08 6.98
N THR A 625 24.82 -6.12 6.37
CA THR A 625 26.16 -5.73 6.78
C THR A 625 26.18 -4.63 7.83
N ILE A 626 25.00 -4.12 8.21
CA ILE A 626 24.85 -3.06 9.21
C ILE A 626 24.96 -3.71 10.60
N GLU A 627 25.85 -3.18 11.42
CA GLU A 627 25.97 -3.56 12.83
C GLU A 627 24.84 -2.94 13.66
N ASP A 628 24.50 -3.58 14.79
CA ASP A 628 23.43 -3.13 15.70
C ASP A 628 23.73 -1.82 16.45
#